data_38af4926684a2e1cdec9f5f817676c9c
#
_entry.id   38af4926684a2e1cdec9f5f817676c9c
#
_cell.length_a   1.000
_cell.length_b   1.000
_cell.length_c   1.000
_cell.angle_alpha   90.00
_cell.angle_beta   90.00
_cell.angle_gamma   90.00
#
_symmetry.space_group_name_H-M   'P 1'
#
loop_
_entity.id
_entity.type
_entity.pdbx_description
1 polymer ?
#
loop_
_entity_poly.entity_id
_entity_poly.type
_entity_poly.pdbx_seq_one_letter_code
_entity_poly.pdbx_strand_id
1 'polypeptide(L)'
;MKKVEKLPTASADDKTKLDNLIDAVYAAIEENAGPFLNNEGSGLYAKQSTINHSCEPNSAVEFPFNNHELVVNAQRDISAGEEILISYLNECELERSRHSRYKMLGENYLFNCDCMKCAKQIHDPDVTSDEEMTSDESDDDE
;
A
#
# COMPACT_ATOMS: atom_id res chain seq x y z
N MET A 1 -19.75 11.19 29.12
CA MET A 1 -18.84 11.58 28.01
C MET A 1 -17.66 12.31 28.63
N LYS A 2 -16.43 11.71 28.60
CA LYS A 2 -15.21 12.40 29.05
C LYS A 2 -14.81 13.42 27.98
N LYS A 3 -14.70 14.70 28.33
CA LYS A 3 -14.12 15.73 27.48
C LYS A 3 -12.68 15.32 27.12
N VAL A 4 -12.41 15.18 25.85
CA VAL A 4 -11.03 15.05 25.35
C VAL A 4 -10.40 16.42 25.50
N GLU A 5 -9.50 16.60 26.48
CA GLU A 5 -8.67 17.79 26.57
C GLU A 5 -7.81 17.91 25.34
N LYS A 6 -7.91 19.04 24.64
CA LYS A 6 -7.00 19.34 23.52
C LYS A 6 -5.59 19.45 24.08
N LEU A 7 -4.68 18.62 23.55
CA LEU A 7 -3.23 18.76 23.79
C LEU A 7 -2.79 20.20 23.49
N PRO A 8 -1.94 20.78 24.33
CA PRO A 8 -1.43 22.14 24.09
C PRO A 8 -0.71 22.18 22.74
N THR A 9 -1.00 23.21 21.96
CA THR A 9 -0.35 23.41 20.67
C THR A 9 1.15 23.72 20.93
N ALA A 10 2.05 22.89 20.43
CA ALA A 10 3.49 23.10 20.56
C ALA A 10 3.89 24.47 20.00
N SER A 11 4.77 25.18 20.70
CA SER A 11 5.30 26.45 20.24
C SER A 11 6.18 26.24 18.98
N ALA A 12 6.43 27.33 18.23
CA ALA A 12 7.34 27.25 17.06
C ALA A 12 8.75 26.82 17.49
N ASP A 13 9.20 27.23 18.67
CA ASP A 13 10.49 26.85 19.25
C ASP A 13 10.54 25.37 19.63
N ASP A 14 9.44 24.82 20.16
CA ASP A 14 9.33 23.38 20.46
C ASP A 14 9.32 22.53 19.21
N LYS A 15 8.68 23.00 18.12
CA LYS A 15 8.73 22.31 16.83
C LYS A 15 10.15 22.25 16.27
N THR A 16 10.85 23.40 16.27
CA THR A 16 12.24 23.45 15.81
C THR A 16 13.17 22.55 16.63
N LYS A 17 12.97 22.48 17.96
CA LYS A 17 13.72 21.55 18.80
C LYS A 17 13.43 20.09 18.50
N LEU A 18 12.16 19.77 18.20
CA LEU A 18 11.75 18.43 17.82
C LEU A 18 12.35 18.04 16.47
N ASP A 19 12.29 18.92 15.49
CA ASP A 19 12.85 18.67 14.15
C ASP A 19 14.37 18.44 14.25
N ASN A 20 15.10 19.30 14.99
CA ASN A 20 16.53 19.11 15.22
C ASN A 20 16.85 17.80 15.96
N LEU A 21 15.99 17.37 16.89
CA LEU A 21 16.17 16.09 17.58
C LEU A 21 15.94 14.90 16.64
N ILE A 22 14.91 14.99 15.79
CA ILE A 22 14.63 13.99 14.76
C ILE A 22 15.82 13.86 13.81
N ASP A 23 16.33 14.97 13.28
CA ASP A 23 17.48 14.98 12.38
C ASP A 23 18.73 14.38 13.05
N ALA A 24 18.98 14.72 14.32
CA ALA A 24 20.10 14.16 15.09
C ALA A 24 19.96 12.64 15.30
N VAL A 25 18.73 12.15 15.55
CA VAL A 25 18.47 10.71 15.70
C VAL A 25 18.69 9.99 14.36
N TYR A 26 18.19 10.52 13.23
CA TYR A 26 18.43 9.93 11.93
C TYR A 26 19.92 9.91 11.57
N ALA A 27 20.66 11.01 11.81
CA ALA A 27 22.09 11.07 11.58
C ALA A 27 22.85 10.02 12.43
N ALA A 28 22.48 9.86 13.71
CA ALA A 28 23.07 8.85 14.59
C ALA A 28 22.74 7.41 14.13
N ILE A 29 21.54 7.17 13.61
CA ILE A 29 21.15 5.88 13.03
C ILE A 29 22.00 5.59 11.78
N GLU A 30 22.13 6.54 10.87
CA GLU A 30 22.97 6.38 9.66
C GLU A 30 24.44 6.12 10.01
N GLU A 31 25.00 6.85 10.96
CA GLU A 31 26.38 6.68 11.38
C GLU A 31 26.65 5.29 12.00
N ASN A 32 25.71 4.77 12.81
CA ASN A 32 25.88 3.50 13.51
C ASN A 32 25.43 2.28 12.71
N ALA A 33 24.40 2.42 11.88
CA ALA A 33 23.86 1.32 11.06
C ALA A 33 24.53 1.25 9.68
N GLY A 34 25.13 2.35 9.23
CA GLY A 34 25.74 2.44 7.91
C GLY A 34 24.75 2.11 6.78
N PRO A 35 25.24 1.60 5.64
CA PRO A 35 24.39 1.24 4.51
C PRO A 35 23.46 0.05 4.78
N PHE A 36 23.52 -0.58 5.95
CA PHE A 36 22.68 -1.73 6.31
C PHE A 36 21.19 -1.41 6.31
N LEU A 37 20.79 -0.19 6.69
CA LEU A 37 19.38 0.24 6.69
C LEU A 37 18.88 0.64 5.28
N ASN A 38 19.79 0.90 4.34
CA ASN A 38 19.47 1.26 2.96
C ASN A 38 19.54 0.07 2.00
N ASN A 39 19.55 -1.15 2.51
CA ASN A 39 19.53 -2.34 1.70
C ASN A 39 18.10 -2.60 1.20
N GLU A 40 17.85 -2.27 -0.05
CA GLU A 40 16.71 -2.78 -0.79
C GLU A 40 17.06 -4.13 -1.37
N GLY A 41 16.19 -5.11 -1.17
CA GLY A 41 16.34 -6.45 -1.69
C GLY A 41 15.09 -6.89 -2.44
N SER A 42 15.30 -7.66 -3.50
CA SER A 42 14.21 -8.34 -4.21
C SER A 42 14.36 -9.84 -4.04
N GLY A 43 13.25 -10.52 -3.78
CA GLY A 43 13.22 -11.97 -3.66
C GLY A 43 12.19 -12.60 -4.59
N LEU A 44 12.53 -13.77 -5.16
CA LEU A 44 11.59 -14.59 -5.90
C LEU A 44 11.22 -15.83 -5.08
N TYR A 45 9.96 -15.95 -4.75
CA TYR A 45 9.43 -17.06 -3.94
C TYR A 45 8.60 -17.99 -4.82
N ALA A 46 9.15 -19.14 -5.20
CA ALA A 46 8.62 -20.04 -6.20
C ALA A 46 7.15 -20.48 -5.95
N LYS A 47 6.73 -20.63 -4.69
CA LYS A 47 5.34 -20.99 -4.36
C LYS A 47 4.43 -19.76 -4.34
N GLN A 48 4.90 -18.65 -3.74
CA GLN A 48 4.09 -17.44 -3.64
C GLN A 48 3.85 -16.82 -5.03
N SER A 49 4.84 -16.86 -5.92
CA SER A 49 4.72 -16.32 -7.28
C SER A 49 3.71 -17.06 -8.17
N THR A 50 3.21 -18.22 -7.76
CA THR A 50 2.14 -18.95 -8.45
C THR A 50 0.75 -18.69 -7.88
N ILE A 51 0.63 -17.92 -6.79
CA ILE A 51 -0.66 -17.62 -6.17
C ILE A 51 -1.32 -16.47 -6.94
N ASN A 52 -2.56 -16.67 -7.35
CA ASN A 52 -3.33 -15.68 -8.11
C ASN A 52 -3.87 -14.54 -7.24
N HIS A 53 -4.28 -13.47 -7.90
CA HIS A 53 -4.83 -12.28 -7.28
C HIS A 53 -6.33 -12.36 -7.03
N SER A 54 -6.76 -11.76 -5.92
CA SER A 54 -8.13 -11.32 -5.68
C SER A 54 -8.17 -9.95 -4.99
N CYS A 55 -9.13 -9.10 -5.34
CA CYS A 55 -9.39 -7.87 -4.57
C CYS A 55 -10.08 -8.15 -3.21
N GLU A 56 -10.51 -9.38 -2.97
CA GLU A 56 -11.05 -9.89 -1.71
C GLU A 56 -10.34 -11.24 -1.43
N PRO A 57 -9.03 -11.19 -1.07
CA PRO A 57 -8.21 -12.39 -0.93
C PRO A 57 -8.59 -13.20 0.31
N ASN A 58 -8.27 -14.49 0.32
CA ASN A 58 -8.41 -15.35 1.49
C ASN A 58 -7.09 -15.54 2.25
N SER A 59 -6.00 -15.00 1.74
CA SER A 59 -4.66 -15.11 2.34
C SER A 59 -3.88 -13.80 2.18
N ALA A 60 -2.92 -13.57 3.07
CA ALA A 60 -1.99 -12.45 3.01
C ALA A 60 -0.55 -12.93 3.06
N VAL A 61 0.35 -12.14 2.45
CA VAL A 61 1.81 -12.35 2.48
C VAL A 61 2.41 -11.48 3.56
N GLU A 62 3.25 -12.07 4.40
CA GLU A 62 3.88 -11.40 5.51
C GLU A 62 5.34 -11.81 5.66
N PHE A 63 6.15 -10.94 6.29
CA PHE A 63 7.55 -11.18 6.67
C PHE A 63 7.70 -11.01 8.20
N PRO A 64 7.15 -11.94 9.01
CA PRO A 64 7.02 -11.75 10.45
C PRO A 64 8.34 -11.82 11.21
N PHE A 65 9.42 -12.29 10.58
CA PHE A 65 10.69 -12.59 11.27
C PHE A 65 11.80 -11.57 10.96
N ASN A 66 11.48 -10.43 10.35
CA ASN A 66 12.47 -9.41 9.92
C ASN A 66 13.65 -10.01 9.11
N ASN A 67 13.38 -11.02 8.30
CA ASN A 67 14.34 -11.68 7.43
C ASN A 67 13.70 -11.93 6.06
N HIS A 68 14.34 -12.74 5.22
CA HIS A 68 13.85 -13.11 3.89
C HIS A 68 12.80 -14.25 3.91
N GLU A 69 12.34 -14.69 5.04
CA GLU A 69 11.34 -15.75 5.16
C GLU A 69 9.93 -15.18 4.96
N LEU A 70 9.28 -15.61 3.88
CA LEU A 70 7.93 -15.22 3.52
C LEU A 70 6.94 -16.24 4.08
N VAL A 71 5.88 -15.75 4.72
CA VAL A 71 4.77 -16.56 5.21
C VAL A 71 3.49 -16.15 4.50
N VAL A 72 2.71 -17.12 4.04
CA VAL A 72 1.35 -16.91 3.51
C VAL A 72 0.36 -17.32 4.60
N ASN A 73 -0.33 -16.34 5.18
CA ASN A 73 -1.30 -16.54 6.25
C ASN A 73 -2.72 -16.54 5.71
N ALA A 74 -3.51 -17.57 6.06
CA ALA A 74 -4.93 -17.58 5.79
C ALA A 74 -5.64 -16.48 6.61
N GLN A 75 -6.44 -15.65 5.96
CA GLN A 75 -7.22 -14.59 6.60
C GLN A 75 -8.62 -15.06 7.04
N ARG A 76 -9.03 -16.23 6.57
CA ARG A 76 -10.27 -16.92 6.92
C ARG A 76 -10.12 -18.42 6.70
N ASP A 77 -11.12 -19.18 7.07
CA ASP A 77 -11.19 -20.60 6.73
C ASP A 77 -11.23 -20.78 5.21
N ILE A 78 -10.38 -21.66 4.70
CA ILE A 78 -10.27 -22.03 3.28
C ILE A 78 -10.71 -23.48 3.15
N SER A 79 -11.73 -23.71 2.35
CA SER A 79 -12.29 -25.05 2.15
C SER A 79 -11.38 -25.91 1.27
N ALA A 80 -11.49 -27.23 1.41
CA ALA A 80 -10.77 -28.16 0.54
C ALA A 80 -11.20 -27.96 -0.93
N GLY A 81 -10.22 -27.72 -1.80
CA GLY A 81 -10.44 -27.42 -3.23
C GLY A 81 -10.67 -25.94 -3.55
N GLU A 82 -10.76 -25.07 -2.54
CA GLU A 82 -10.79 -23.64 -2.74
C GLU A 82 -9.39 -23.13 -3.10
N GLU A 83 -9.32 -22.21 -4.08
CA GLU A 83 -8.07 -21.60 -4.49
C GLU A 83 -7.55 -20.64 -3.41
N ILE A 84 -6.25 -20.69 -3.14
CA ILE A 84 -5.57 -19.72 -2.28
C ILE A 84 -5.29 -18.48 -3.12
N LEU A 85 -5.74 -17.32 -2.63
CA LEU A 85 -5.65 -16.03 -3.31
C LEU A 85 -5.01 -14.99 -2.41
N ILE A 86 -4.13 -14.16 -2.98
CA ILE A 86 -3.52 -13.01 -2.32
C ILE A 86 -3.90 -11.72 -3.04
N SER A 87 -3.59 -10.56 -2.47
CA SER A 87 -3.66 -9.31 -3.20
C SER A 87 -2.31 -8.95 -3.82
N TYR A 88 -2.32 -8.51 -5.09
CA TYR A 88 -1.18 -7.86 -5.75
C TYR A 88 -1.19 -6.34 -5.53
N LEU A 89 -2.32 -5.82 -5.04
CA LEU A 89 -2.52 -4.43 -4.69
C LEU A 89 -2.32 -4.24 -3.18
N ASN A 90 -1.82 -3.08 -2.79
CA ASN A 90 -1.73 -2.73 -1.37
C ASN A 90 -3.12 -2.35 -0.79
N GLU A 91 -3.20 -2.17 0.52
CA GLU A 91 -4.47 -1.90 1.21
C GLU A 91 -5.14 -0.62 0.69
N CYS A 92 -4.39 0.46 0.47
CA CYS A 92 -4.92 1.71 -0.05
C CYS A 92 -5.45 1.57 -1.48
N GLU A 93 -4.80 0.76 -2.31
CA GLU A 93 -5.23 0.46 -3.68
C GLU A 93 -6.48 -0.42 -3.70
N LEU A 94 -6.60 -1.36 -2.78
CA LEU A 94 -7.80 -2.21 -2.63
C LEU A 94 -9.06 -1.42 -2.28
N GLU A 95 -8.92 -0.27 -1.59
CA GLU A 95 -10.02 0.63 -1.25
C GLU A 95 -10.50 1.50 -2.43
N ARG A 96 -9.71 1.60 -3.49
CA ARG A 96 -10.06 2.38 -4.68
C ARG A 96 -11.25 1.77 -5.44
N SER A 97 -11.83 2.58 -6.34
CA SER A 97 -12.91 2.14 -7.23
C SER A 97 -12.52 0.89 -8.02
N ARG A 98 -13.52 0.12 -8.47
CA ARG A 98 -13.29 -1.04 -9.35
C ARG A 98 -12.47 -0.63 -10.58
N HIS A 99 -12.79 0.51 -11.20
CA HIS A 99 -12.10 0.99 -12.39
C HIS A 99 -10.61 1.26 -12.11
N SER A 100 -10.28 1.97 -11.04
CA SER A 100 -8.88 2.21 -10.64
C SER A 100 -8.10 0.91 -10.43
N ARG A 101 -8.70 -0.08 -9.75
CA ARG A 101 -8.06 -1.39 -9.56
C ARG A 101 -7.86 -2.14 -10.86
N TYR A 102 -8.83 -2.09 -11.78
CA TYR A 102 -8.73 -2.67 -13.13
C TYR A 102 -7.58 -2.05 -13.92
N LYS A 103 -7.49 -0.71 -13.92
CA LYS A 103 -6.41 0.01 -14.59
C LYS A 103 -5.05 -0.43 -14.06
N MET A 104 -4.86 -0.42 -12.73
CA MET A 104 -3.60 -0.83 -12.10
C MET A 104 -3.23 -2.29 -12.40
N LEU A 105 -4.19 -3.22 -12.33
CA LEU A 105 -3.95 -4.63 -12.62
C LEU A 105 -3.67 -4.87 -14.10
N GLY A 106 -4.37 -4.16 -14.99
CA GLY A 106 -4.13 -4.22 -16.44
C GLY A 106 -2.75 -3.69 -16.83
N GLU A 107 -2.34 -2.57 -16.27
CA GLU A 107 -1.04 -1.93 -16.57
C GLU A 107 0.15 -2.70 -15.99
N ASN A 108 0.05 -3.19 -14.75
CA ASN A 108 1.18 -3.80 -14.06
C ASN A 108 1.25 -5.32 -14.21
N TYR A 109 0.11 -5.98 -14.39
CA TYR A 109 0.01 -7.45 -14.39
C TYR A 109 -0.68 -8.02 -15.64
N LEU A 110 -1.18 -7.17 -16.54
CA LEU A 110 -1.75 -7.53 -17.85
C LEU A 110 -3.01 -8.42 -17.77
N PHE A 111 -3.80 -8.30 -16.71
CA PHE A 111 -5.08 -9.02 -16.59
C PHE A 111 -6.17 -8.16 -15.96
N ASN A 112 -7.42 -8.58 -16.13
CA ASN A 112 -8.61 -8.02 -15.52
C ASN A 112 -9.11 -8.96 -14.40
N CYS A 113 -9.34 -8.42 -13.20
CA CYS A 113 -9.83 -9.21 -12.08
C CYS A 113 -11.35 -9.42 -12.15
N ASP A 114 -11.79 -10.66 -12.02
CA ASP A 114 -13.20 -11.09 -12.01
C ASP A 114 -13.68 -11.61 -10.65
N CYS A 115 -12.92 -11.33 -9.57
CA CYS A 115 -13.29 -11.75 -8.22
C CYS A 115 -14.65 -11.22 -7.78
N MET A 116 -15.20 -11.77 -6.70
CA MET A 116 -16.53 -11.42 -6.18
C MET A 116 -16.69 -9.93 -5.88
N LYS A 117 -15.65 -9.25 -5.35
CA LYS A 117 -15.67 -7.79 -5.13
C LYS A 117 -15.84 -7.05 -6.45
N CYS A 118 -15.08 -7.41 -7.47
CA CYS A 118 -15.19 -6.78 -8.80
C CYS A 118 -16.50 -7.08 -9.51
N ALA A 119 -17.04 -8.30 -9.36
CA ALA A 119 -18.33 -8.67 -9.91
C ALA A 119 -19.49 -7.88 -9.29
N LYS A 120 -19.47 -7.68 -7.97
CA LYS A 120 -20.47 -6.86 -7.25
C LYS A 120 -20.44 -5.39 -7.68
N GLN A 121 -19.27 -4.87 -8.01
CA GLN A 121 -19.04 -3.48 -8.36
C GLN A 121 -19.06 -3.19 -9.88
N ILE A 122 -19.59 -4.10 -10.68
CA ILE A 122 -19.58 -3.96 -12.14
C ILE A 122 -20.40 -2.77 -12.66
N HIS A 123 -21.40 -2.35 -11.90
CA HIS A 123 -22.29 -1.23 -12.21
C HIS A 123 -22.02 0.02 -11.38
N ASP A 124 -20.99 0.00 -10.53
CA ASP A 124 -20.61 1.16 -9.75
C ASP A 124 -20.09 2.25 -10.70
N PRO A 125 -20.40 3.53 -10.42
CA PRO A 125 -19.88 4.63 -11.20
C PRO A 125 -18.36 4.64 -11.16
N ASP A 126 -17.75 5.01 -12.28
CA ASP A 126 -16.31 5.19 -12.38
C ASP A 126 -15.92 6.48 -11.65
N VAL A 127 -15.51 6.31 -10.39
CA VAL A 127 -15.00 7.40 -9.56
C VAL A 127 -13.49 7.26 -9.50
N THR A 128 -12.80 7.63 -10.55
CA THR A 128 -11.34 7.76 -10.53
C THR A 128 -10.97 9.13 -9.99
N SER A 129 -10.19 9.19 -8.94
CA SER A 129 -9.59 10.42 -8.41
C SER A 129 -8.48 10.99 -9.30
N ASP A 130 -8.34 10.52 -10.53
CA ASP A 130 -7.27 10.91 -11.46
C ASP A 130 -7.63 12.16 -12.30
N GLU A 131 -8.78 12.82 -12.07
CA GLU A 131 -9.18 14.00 -12.83
C GLU A 131 -8.63 15.34 -12.30
N GLU A 132 -7.77 15.35 -11.27
CA GLU A 132 -7.22 16.60 -10.73
C GLU A 132 -5.75 16.88 -11.11
N MET A 133 -5.27 16.39 -12.25
CA MET A 133 -3.99 16.84 -12.83
C MET A 133 -4.09 17.16 -14.32
N THR A 134 -5.07 17.94 -14.73
CA THR A 134 -4.93 18.71 -15.95
C THR A 134 -4.27 20.02 -15.60
N SER A 135 -2.95 20.06 -15.80
CA SER A 135 -2.16 21.26 -15.83
C SER A 135 -2.83 22.33 -16.72
N ASP A 136 -3.04 23.51 -16.14
CA ASP A 136 -3.17 24.76 -16.87
C ASP A 136 -1.91 24.93 -17.75
N GLU A 137 -1.96 24.50 -18.98
CA GLU A 137 -1.14 25.07 -20.04
C GLU A 137 -1.89 26.30 -20.55
N SER A 138 -1.64 27.44 -19.92
CA SER A 138 -1.94 28.74 -20.48
C SER A 138 -0.98 28.97 -21.64
N ASP A 139 -1.50 28.81 -22.85
CA ASP A 139 -0.97 29.41 -24.05
C ASP A 139 -1.08 30.95 -23.89
N ASP A 140 0.04 31.61 -23.67
CA ASP A 140 0.22 33.02 -23.97
C ASP A 140 1.01 33.12 -25.29
N ASP A 141 0.24 33.19 -26.40
CA ASP A 141 0.66 33.79 -27.65
C ASP A 141 0.59 35.32 -27.51
N GLU A 142 1.76 36.00 -27.56
CA GLU A 142 1.97 37.22 -28.31
C GLU A 142 3.47 37.52 -28.47
#